data_c778ad50a769318f6c94908bdea95fc0
#
_entry.id   c778ad50a769318f6c94908bdea95fc0
#
_cell.length_a   1.000
_cell.length_b   1.000
_cell.length_c   1.000
_cell.angle_alpha   90.00
_cell.angle_beta   90.00
_cell.angle_gamma   90.00
#
_symmetry.space_group_name_H-M   'P 1'
#
loop_
_entity.id
_entity.type
_entity.pdbx_description
1 polymer ?
#
loop_
_entity_poly.entity_id
_entity_poly.type
_entity_poly.pdbx_seq_one_letter_code
_entity_poly.pdbx_strand_id
1 'polypeptide(L)'
;MKRNTKQLIPMILVFTIIAAAYSCRILAMLDIGGVWMNYIRAALYLLLFSLWGYSIDRRIIQKQALHCLRLTAALMLVWLILRTLKYEFVTDLTVARYIWYLYYLPMLFIPLLGVYIALTLGKSEEYRLTERAGFLVAVPGILFLLVITNDLHQQVFAFNSGVPGVPDNYGYSHGIF
;
A
#
# COMPACT_ATOMS: atom_id res chain seq x y z
N MET A 1 -30.38 -11.38 -20.39
CA MET A 1 -29.48 -12.43 -19.92
C MET A 1 -27.98 -12.23 -20.25
N LYS A 2 -27.60 -11.62 -21.38
CA LYS A 2 -26.18 -11.37 -21.75
C LYS A 2 -25.41 -10.34 -20.87
N ARG A 3 -26.08 -9.53 -20.07
CA ARG A 3 -25.45 -8.46 -19.24
C ARG A 3 -24.77 -9.02 -17.97
N ASN A 4 -25.30 -10.10 -17.40
CA ASN A 4 -24.75 -10.72 -16.19
C ASN A 4 -23.41 -11.43 -16.44
N THR A 5 -23.25 -12.08 -17.60
CA THR A 5 -22.04 -12.85 -17.91
C THR A 5 -20.80 -11.97 -18.04
N LYS A 6 -20.93 -10.73 -18.56
CA LYS A 6 -19.80 -9.80 -18.67
C LYS A 6 -19.29 -9.27 -17.34
N GLN A 7 -20.11 -9.31 -16.29
CA GLN A 7 -19.68 -8.92 -14.92
C GLN A 7 -19.18 -10.13 -14.12
N LEU A 8 -19.64 -11.33 -14.44
CA LEU A 8 -19.27 -12.55 -13.74
C LEU A 8 -17.80 -12.92 -14.02
N ILE A 9 -17.34 -12.79 -15.25
CA ILE A 9 -15.97 -13.14 -15.66
C ILE A 9 -14.89 -12.41 -14.84
N PRO A 10 -14.91 -11.06 -14.71
CA PRO A 10 -13.91 -10.36 -13.90
C PRO A 10 -14.01 -10.70 -12.41
N MET A 11 -15.20 -10.97 -11.88
CA MET A 11 -15.34 -11.42 -10.50
C MET A 11 -14.69 -12.78 -10.28
N ILE A 12 -14.96 -13.77 -11.14
CA ILE A 12 -14.34 -15.09 -11.05
C ILE A 12 -12.82 -14.97 -11.15
N LEU A 13 -12.30 -14.16 -12.07
CA LEU A 13 -10.86 -13.93 -12.23
C LEU A 13 -10.24 -13.39 -10.93
N VAL A 14 -10.84 -12.39 -10.31
CA VAL A 14 -10.36 -11.81 -9.05
C VAL A 14 -10.35 -12.86 -7.93
N PHE A 15 -11.45 -13.61 -7.76
CA PHE A 15 -11.52 -14.67 -6.75
C PHE A 15 -10.50 -15.78 -6.99
N THR A 16 -10.27 -16.15 -8.26
CA THR A 16 -9.27 -17.17 -8.61
C THR A 16 -7.85 -16.70 -8.26
N ILE A 17 -7.51 -15.43 -8.56
CA ILE A 17 -6.19 -14.88 -8.21
C ILE A 17 -6.00 -14.82 -6.69
N ILE A 18 -7.03 -14.39 -5.94
CA ILE A 18 -6.98 -14.35 -4.48
C ILE A 18 -6.81 -15.75 -3.90
N ALA A 19 -7.58 -16.73 -4.39
CA ALA A 19 -7.48 -18.11 -3.94
C ALA A 19 -6.09 -18.70 -4.24
N ALA A 20 -5.55 -18.47 -5.44
CA ALA A 20 -4.20 -18.88 -5.82
C ALA A 20 -3.13 -18.25 -4.93
N ALA A 21 -3.21 -16.94 -4.66
CA ALA A 21 -2.27 -16.25 -3.77
C ALA A 21 -2.34 -16.78 -2.33
N TYR A 22 -3.55 -17.12 -1.85
CA TYR A 22 -3.74 -17.71 -0.53
C TYR A 22 -3.19 -19.15 -0.47
N SER A 23 -3.40 -19.95 -1.51
CA SER A 23 -2.80 -21.28 -1.63
C SER A 23 -1.28 -21.25 -1.61
N CYS A 24 -0.66 -20.31 -2.35
CA CYS A 24 0.79 -20.10 -2.30
C CYS A 24 1.28 -19.75 -0.88
N ARG A 25 0.49 -18.99 -0.11
CA ARG A 25 0.81 -18.69 1.29
C ARG A 25 0.82 -19.95 2.16
N ILE A 26 -0.21 -20.80 2.01
CA ILE A 26 -0.30 -22.07 2.77
C ILE A 26 0.88 -22.97 2.42
N LEU A 27 1.18 -23.13 1.13
CA LEU A 27 2.30 -23.95 0.67
C LEU A 27 3.64 -23.44 1.21
N ALA A 28 3.85 -22.13 1.23
CA ALA A 28 5.04 -21.52 1.83
C ALA A 28 5.12 -21.78 3.34
N MET A 29 3.99 -21.78 4.06
CA MET A 29 3.94 -22.11 5.50
C MET A 29 4.26 -23.60 5.78
N LEU A 30 3.97 -24.48 4.83
CA LEU A 30 4.27 -25.92 4.90
C LEU A 30 5.68 -26.25 4.36
N ASP A 31 6.47 -25.22 4.06
CA ASP A 31 7.81 -25.34 3.44
C ASP A 31 7.84 -26.08 2.10
N ILE A 32 6.67 -26.10 1.42
CA ILE A 32 6.51 -26.71 0.10
C ILE A 32 6.79 -25.66 -0.97
N GLY A 33 7.81 -25.87 -1.80
CA GLY A 33 8.19 -24.99 -2.90
C GLY A 33 9.09 -23.80 -2.51
N GLY A 34 9.52 -23.69 -1.26
CA GLY A 34 10.54 -22.77 -0.79
C GLY A 34 10.25 -21.30 -1.17
N VAL A 35 11.30 -20.54 -1.50
CA VAL A 35 11.25 -19.10 -1.82
C VAL A 35 10.35 -18.79 -3.03
N TRP A 36 10.21 -19.74 -3.98
CA TRP A 36 9.40 -19.55 -5.19
C TRP A 36 7.93 -19.23 -4.90
N MET A 37 7.36 -19.81 -3.83
CA MET A 37 5.96 -19.52 -3.46
C MET A 37 5.75 -18.07 -3.04
N ASN A 38 6.75 -17.45 -2.43
CA ASN A 38 6.69 -16.03 -2.08
C ASN A 38 6.72 -15.13 -3.32
N TYR A 39 7.58 -15.44 -4.31
CA TYR A 39 7.64 -14.70 -5.56
C TYR A 39 6.35 -14.83 -6.38
N ILE A 40 5.80 -16.03 -6.49
CA ILE A 40 4.53 -16.26 -7.19
C ILE A 40 3.41 -15.47 -6.51
N ARG A 41 3.33 -15.51 -5.19
CA ARG A 41 2.35 -14.74 -4.41
C ARG A 41 2.48 -13.24 -4.64
N ALA A 42 3.71 -12.70 -4.62
CA ALA A 42 3.96 -11.29 -4.87
C ALA A 42 3.54 -10.90 -6.30
N ALA A 43 3.88 -11.71 -7.30
CA ALA A 43 3.47 -11.51 -8.69
C ALA A 43 1.95 -11.51 -8.86
N LEU A 44 1.24 -12.43 -8.19
CA LEU A 44 -0.23 -12.49 -8.21
C LEU A 44 -0.86 -11.22 -7.62
N TYR A 45 -0.34 -10.69 -6.52
CA TYR A 45 -0.84 -9.43 -5.96
C TYR A 45 -0.54 -8.24 -6.87
N LEU A 46 0.66 -8.14 -7.43
CA LEU A 46 1.00 -7.09 -8.40
C LEU A 46 0.07 -7.15 -9.63
N LEU A 47 -0.17 -8.34 -10.16
CA LEU A 47 -1.12 -8.55 -11.26
C LEU A 47 -2.53 -8.10 -10.88
N LEU A 48 -3.02 -8.50 -9.70
CA LEU A 48 -4.36 -8.14 -9.23
C LEU A 48 -4.55 -6.63 -9.15
N PHE A 49 -3.60 -5.92 -8.52
CA PHE A 49 -3.68 -4.46 -8.40
C PHE A 49 -3.47 -3.73 -9.71
N SER A 50 -2.65 -4.25 -10.62
CA SER A 50 -2.48 -3.70 -11.96
C SER A 50 -3.77 -3.83 -12.79
N LEU A 51 -4.44 -5.00 -12.74
CA LEU A 51 -5.72 -5.23 -13.39
C LEU A 51 -6.82 -4.34 -12.78
N TRP A 52 -6.81 -4.16 -11.46
CA TRP A 52 -7.75 -3.26 -10.80
C TRP A 52 -7.52 -1.81 -11.26
N GLY A 53 -6.27 -1.32 -11.25
CA GLY A 53 -5.90 0.00 -11.73
C GLY A 53 -6.35 0.24 -13.19
N TYR A 54 -6.11 -0.73 -14.08
CA TYR A 54 -6.58 -0.68 -15.45
C TYR A 54 -8.12 -0.66 -15.57
N SER A 55 -8.82 -1.39 -14.68
CA SER A 55 -10.28 -1.44 -14.67
C SER A 55 -10.94 -0.12 -14.24
N ILE A 56 -10.26 0.69 -13.42
CA ILE A 56 -10.76 1.99 -12.93
C ILE A 56 -11.08 2.92 -14.10
N ASP A 57 -10.20 2.98 -15.09
CA ASP A 57 -10.33 3.88 -16.26
C ASP A 57 -11.59 3.65 -17.09
N ARG A 58 -12.10 2.43 -17.07
CA ARG A 58 -13.29 2.05 -17.85
C ARG A 58 -14.61 2.21 -17.10
N ARG A 59 -14.56 2.43 -15.77
CA ARG A 59 -15.77 2.39 -14.94
C ARG A 59 -16.13 3.74 -14.34
N ILE A 60 -15.18 4.66 -14.22
CA ILE A 60 -15.36 5.90 -13.48
C ILE A 60 -15.40 7.07 -14.46
N ILE A 61 -16.51 7.80 -14.44
CA ILE A 61 -16.79 8.92 -15.34
C ILE A 61 -16.23 10.22 -14.75
N GLN A 62 -16.30 10.39 -13.43
CA GLN A 62 -15.88 11.62 -12.75
C GLN A 62 -14.35 11.73 -12.73
N LYS A 63 -13.80 12.73 -13.43
CA LYS A 63 -12.35 12.91 -13.63
C LYS A 63 -11.56 13.03 -12.33
N GLN A 64 -12.08 13.75 -11.33
CA GLN A 64 -11.41 13.94 -10.05
C GLN A 64 -11.30 12.63 -9.26
N ALA A 65 -12.41 11.88 -9.14
CA ALA A 65 -12.41 10.57 -8.50
C ALA A 65 -11.50 9.59 -9.24
N LEU A 66 -11.49 9.62 -10.57
CA LEU A 66 -10.62 8.80 -11.41
C LEU A 66 -9.14 9.06 -11.11
N HIS A 67 -8.73 10.35 -11.02
CA HIS A 67 -7.34 10.70 -10.72
C HIS A 67 -6.92 10.20 -9.32
N CYS A 68 -7.75 10.41 -8.31
CA CYS A 68 -7.48 9.93 -6.96
C CYS A 68 -7.38 8.40 -6.90
N LEU A 69 -8.27 7.68 -7.60
CA LEU A 69 -8.23 6.21 -7.62
C LEU A 69 -7.02 5.67 -8.38
N ARG A 70 -6.60 6.31 -9.47
CA ARG A 70 -5.34 5.97 -10.15
C ARG A 70 -4.15 6.15 -9.21
N LEU A 71 -4.12 7.26 -8.48
CA LEU A 71 -3.06 7.52 -7.51
C LEU A 71 -3.08 6.50 -6.36
N THR A 72 -4.26 6.13 -5.88
CA THR A 72 -4.44 5.05 -4.89
C THR A 72 -3.89 3.72 -5.43
N ALA A 73 -4.23 3.35 -6.67
CA ALA A 73 -3.72 2.13 -7.30
C ALA A 73 -2.19 2.15 -7.42
N ALA A 74 -1.61 3.28 -7.83
CA ALA A 74 -0.17 3.46 -7.91
C ALA A 74 0.51 3.33 -6.54
N LEU A 75 -0.04 3.97 -5.50
CA LEU A 75 0.47 3.87 -4.13
C LEU A 75 0.40 2.44 -3.58
N MET A 76 -0.67 1.69 -3.88
CA MET A 76 -0.79 0.28 -3.51
C MET A 76 0.26 -0.58 -4.22
N LEU A 77 0.54 -0.33 -5.50
CA LEU A 77 1.61 -1.02 -6.23
C LEU A 77 2.98 -0.70 -5.64
N VAL A 78 3.25 0.57 -5.35
CA VAL A 78 4.49 1.00 -4.68
C VAL A 78 4.65 0.27 -3.35
N TRP A 79 3.60 0.20 -2.53
CA TRP A 79 3.63 -0.52 -1.25
C TRP A 79 3.96 -2.01 -1.41
N LEU A 80 3.35 -2.67 -2.40
CA LEU A 80 3.62 -4.09 -2.69
C LEU A 80 5.06 -4.31 -3.15
N ILE A 81 5.58 -3.43 -4.01
CA ILE A 81 6.96 -3.49 -4.48
C ILE A 81 7.93 -3.30 -3.31
N LEU A 82 7.74 -2.27 -2.50
CA LEU A 82 8.57 -2.01 -1.31
C LEU A 82 8.55 -3.18 -0.34
N ARG A 83 7.38 -3.78 -0.12
CA ARG A 83 7.23 -4.96 0.73
C ARG A 83 8.01 -6.15 0.18
N THR A 84 7.89 -6.42 -1.12
CA THR A 84 8.60 -7.52 -1.76
C THR A 84 10.11 -7.30 -1.70
N LEU A 85 10.57 -6.08 -1.98
CA LEU A 85 11.99 -5.72 -1.87
C LEU A 85 12.51 -5.96 -0.44
N LYS A 86 11.78 -5.50 0.57
CA LYS A 86 12.21 -5.63 1.98
C LYS A 86 12.37 -7.09 2.41
N TYR A 87 11.43 -7.96 2.05
CA TYR A 87 11.40 -9.32 2.59
C TYR A 87 12.11 -10.35 1.73
N GLU A 88 12.29 -10.10 0.43
CA GLU A 88 12.84 -11.09 -0.48
C GLU A 88 14.24 -10.75 -0.98
N PHE A 89 14.62 -9.47 -0.98
CA PHE A 89 15.87 -9.03 -1.61
C PHE A 89 16.83 -8.31 -0.66
N VAL A 90 16.32 -7.69 0.41
CA VAL A 90 17.14 -6.86 1.29
C VAL A 90 17.56 -7.66 2.51
N THR A 91 18.89 -7.86 2.63
CA THR A 91 19.53 -8.50 3.79
C THR A 91 20.09 -7.48 4.79
N ASP A 92 20.41 -6.26 4.32
CA ASP A 92 20.90 -5.18 5.16
C ASP A 92 19.76 -4.61 6.02
N LEU A 93 19.94 -4.64 7.34
CA LEU A 93 18.95 -4.18 8.31
C LEU A 93 18.70 -2.67 8.22
N THR A 94 19.73 -1.88 7.91
CA THR A 94 19.60 -0.43 7.75
C THR A 94 18.74 -0.09 6.55
N VAL A 95 19.00 -0.72 5.40
CA VAL A 95 18.21 -0.55 4.18
C VAL A 95 16.78 -1.03 4.41
N ALA A 96 16.58 -2.16 5.08
CA ALA A 96 15.26 -2.69 5.41
C ALA A 96 14.45 -1.70 6.27
N ARG A 97 15.11 -0.97 7.20
CA ARG A 97 14.48 0.08 8.03
C ARG A 97 14.02 1.26 7.20
N TYR A 98 14.85 1.77 6.29
CA TYR A 98 14.43 2.87 5.40
C TYR A 98 13.29 2.48 4.46
N ILE A 99 13.31 1.26 3.93
CA ILE A 99 12.19 0.74 3.15
C ILE A 99 10.92 0.67 4.01
N TRP A 100 11.03 0.30 5.27
CA TRP A 100 9.91 0.29 6.21
C TRP A 100 9.35 1.70 6.47
N TYR A 101 10.18 2.73 6.59
CA TYR A 101 9.72 4.12 6.67
C TYR A 101 8.91 4.52 5.42
N LEU A 102 9.34 4.07 4.24
CA LEU A 102 8.61 4.34 3.00
C LEU A 102 7.21 3.69 2.95
N TYR A 103 6.91 2.68 3.78
CA TYR A 103 5.55 2.14 3.88
C TYR A 103 4.54 3.18 4.38
N TYR A 104 4.99 4.15 5.17
CA TYR A 104 4.13 5.19 5.70
C TYR A 104 3.61 6.14 4.62
N LEU A 105 4.30 6.25 3.48
CA LEU A 105 3.81 7.02 2.34
C LEU A 105 2.42 6.52 1.88
N PRO A 106 2.25 5.29 1.40
CA PRO A 106 0.92 4.79 1.04
C PRO A 106 -0.04 4.68 2.23
N MET A 107 0.43 4.34 3.42
CA MET A 107 -0.42 4.22 4.62
C MET A 107 -1.09 5.53 5.01
N LEU A 108 -0.43 6.66 4.84
CA LEU A 108 -0.97 7.99 5.17
C LEU A 108 -1.76 8.61 4.02
N PHE A 109 -1.30 8.43 2.78
CA PHE A 109 -1.91 9.11 1.62
C PHE A 109 -3.11 8.36 1.03
N ILE A 110 -3.20 7.03 1.13
CA ILE A 110 -4.38 6.30 0.64
C ILE A 110 -5.67 6.70 1.38
N PRO A 111 -5.71 6.73 2.73
CA PRO A 111 -6.88 7.23 3.45
C PRO A 111 -7.22 8.68 3.10
N LEU A 112 -6.22 9.55 2.94
CA LEU A 112 -6.42 10.94 2.52
C LEU A 112 -7.12 11.01 1.16
N LEU A 113 -6.67 10.23 0.18
CA LEU A 113 -7.31 10.16 -1.15
C LEU A 113 -8.75 9.66 -1.05
N GLY A 114 -9.03 8.71 -0.14
CA GLY A 114 -10.38 8.26 0.16
C GLY A 114 -11.28 9.38 0.70
N VAL A 115 -10.78 10.18 1.64
CA VAL A 115 -11.47 11.37 2.16
C VAL A 115 -11.71 12.37 1.03
N TYR A 116 -10.71 12.62 0.19
CA TYR A 116 -10.85 13.53 -0.95
C TYR A 116 -11.93 13.07 -1.92
N ILE A 117 -11.98 11.79 -2.26
CA ILE A 117 -13.04 11.22 -3.10
C ILE A 117 -14.40 11.43 -2.44
N ALA A 118 -14.53 11.13 -1.13
CA ALA A 118 -15.79 11.30 -0.41
C ALA A 118 -16.31 12.74 -0.42
N LEU A 119 -15.41 13.72 -0.28
CA LEU A 119 -15.76 15.15 -0.30
C LEU A 119 -16.15 15.67 -1.69
N THR A 120 -15.64 15.06 -2.75
CA THR A 120 -15.88 15.46 -4.14
C THR A 120 -17.02 14.68 -4.80
N LEU A 121 -17.40 13.55 -4.21
CA LEU A 121 -18.46 12.70 -4.75
C LEU A 121 -19.81 13.45 -4.79
N GLY A 122 -20.47 13.43 -5.93
CA GLY A 122 -21.76 14.11 -6.13
C GLY A 122 -21.65 15.64 -6.35
N LYS A 123 -20.45 16.21 -6.40
CA LYS A 123 -20.22 17.59 -6.78
C LYS A 123 -20.03 17.73 -8.31
N SER A 124 -20.21 18.96 -8.83
CA SER A 124 -19.94 19.25 -10.23
C SER A 124 -18.46 19.00 -10.58
N GLU A 125 -18.15 18.73 -11.85
CA GLU A 125 -16.76 18.54 -12.31
C GLU A 125 -15.88 19.78 -12.11
N GLU A 126 -16.48 20.96 -12.02
CA GLU A 126 -15.81 22.24 -11.78
C GLU A 126 -15.53 22.50 -10.30
N TYR A 127 -16.13 21.68 -9.40
CA TYR A 127 -15.91 21.84 -7.97
C TYR A 127 -14.44 21.57 -7.62
N ARG A 128 -13.76 22.64 -7.20
CA ARG A 128 -12.42 22.54 -6.63
C ARG A 128 -12.53 22.64 -5.11
N LEU A 129 -11.87 21.71 -4.43
CA LEU A 129 -11.71 21.85 -2.99
C LEU A 129 -11.03 23.18 -2.71
N THR A 130 -11.60 23.97 -1.81
CA THR A 130 -11.09 25.27 -1.38
C THR A 130 -9.65 25.14 -0.88
N GLU A 131 -8.86 26.21 -0.91
CA GLU A 131 -7.47 26.24 -0.40
C GLU A 131 -7.31 25.67 1.01
N ARG A 132 -8.36 25.75 1.84
CA ARG A 132 -8.43 25.08 3.16
C ARG A 132 -8.26 23.55 3.11
N ALA A 133 -8.52 22.93 1.98
CA ALA A 133 -8.27 21.49 1.80
C ALA A 133 -6.77 21.15 1.67
N GLY A 134 -5.93 22.14 1.41
CA GLY A 134 -4.47 21.99 1.49
C GLY A 134 -4.00 21.53 2.88
N PHE A 135 -4.74 21.91 3.94
CA PHE A 135 -4.46 21.45 5.29
C PHE A 135 -4.62 19.91 5.43
N LEU A 136 -5.56 19.32 4.69
CA LEU A 136 -5.73 17.85 4.67
C LEU A 136 -4.51 17.12 4.13
N VAL A 137 -3.77 17.73 3.20
CA VAL A 137 -2.53 17.15 2.64
C VAL A 137 -1.33 17.45 3.55
N ALA A 138 -1.33 18.61 4.21
CA ALA A 138 -0.23 19.02 5.08
C ALA A 138 -0.04 18.06 6.27
N VAL A 139 -1.14 17.60 6.88
CA VAL A 139 -1.08 16.68 8.04
C VAL A 139 -0.36 15.37 7.71
N PRO A 140 -0.78 14.56 6.72
CA PRO A 140 -0.06 13.34 6.37
C PRO A 140 1.34 13.62 5.82
N GLY A 141 1.55 14.77 5.17
CA GLY A 141 2.88 15.21 4.73
C GLY A 141 3.84 15.43 5.89
N ILE A 142 3.42 16.14 6.93
CA ILE A 142 4.22 16.38 8.16
C ILE A 142 4.48 15.05 8.88
N LEU A 143 3.44 14.19 9.02
CA LEU A 143 3.60 12.89 9.65
C LEU A 143 4.59 12.00 8.88
N PHE A 144 4.54 12.02 7.56
CA PHE A 144 5.50 11.28 6.74
C PHE A 144 6.93 11.82 6.89
N LEU A 145 7.11 13.14 6.94
CA LEU A 145 8.41 13.75 7.20
C LEU A 145 8.95 13.35 8.57
N LEU A 146 8.12 13.34 9.61
CA LEU A 146 8.51 12.88 10.94
C LEU A 146 8.95 11.41 10.93
N VAL A 147 8.28 10.54 10.17
CA VAL A 147 8.68 9.14 10.04
C VAL A 147 10.01 8.99 9.32
N ILE A 148 10.21 9.70 8.20
CA ILE A 148 11.42 9.54 7.38
C ILE A 148 12.66 10.13 8.08
N THR A 149 12.46 11.14 8.91
CA THR A 149 13.52 11.77 9.72
C THR A 149 13.68 11.16 11.11
N ASN A 150 12.98 10.06 11.38
CA ASN A 150 12.96 9.45 12.73
C ASN A 150 14.34 9.10 13.27
N ASP A 151 15.30 8.76 12.43
CA ASP A 151 16.67 8.45 12.84
C ASP A 151 17.39 9.65 13.51
N LEU A 152 16.93 10.89 13.26
CA LEU A 152 17.49 12.10 13.84
C LEU A 152 16.95 12.40 15.24
N HIS A 153 15.68 12.04 15.52
CA HIS A 153 14.99 12.47 16.75
C HIS A 153 14.37 11.33 17.56
N GLN A 154 14.19 10.13 16.96
CA GLN A 154 13.62 8.94 17.59
C GLN A 154 12.27 9.18 18.33
N GLN A 155 11.47 10.15 17.91
CA GLN A 155 10.20 10.50 18.56
C GLN A 155 9.04 9.62 18.11
N VAL A 156 9.07 9.13 16.88
CA VAL A 156 8.03 8.23 16.34
C VAL A 156 8.31 6.79 16.74
N PHE A 157 9.56 6.34 16.53
CA PHE A 157 10.03 5.02 16.87
C PHE A 157 11.37 5.12 17.59
N ALA A 158 11.44 4.60 18.79
CA ALA A 158 12.68 4.45 19.52
C ALA A 158 13.20 3.03 19.28
N PHE A 159 14.39 2.90 18.69
CA PHE A 159 15.05 1.63 18.48
C PHE A 159 15.85 1.29 19.73
N ASN A 160 15.47 0.20 20.41
CA ASN A 160 16.15 -0.27 21.61
C ASN A 160 17.40 -1.06 21.21
N SER A 161 18.55 -0.41 21.26
CA SER A 161 19.88 -1.00 21.06
C SER A 161 20.38 -1.86 22.25
N GLY A 162 19.50 -2.28 23.14
CA GLY A 162 19.91 -2.86 24.42
C GLY A 162 19.28 -4.19 24.81
N VAL A 163 18.50 -4.85 23.94
CA VAL A 163 17.95 -6.18 24.26
C VAL A 163 18.92 -7.25 23.76
N PRO A 164 19.58 -8.03 24.68
CA PRO A 164 20.48 -9.09 24.26
C PRO A 164 19.78 -10.12 23.38
N GLY A 165 20.34 -10.38 22.18
CA GLY A 165 19.82 -11.37 21.24
C GLY A 165 18.79 -10.87 20.22
N VAL A 166 18.37 -9.60 20.30
CA VAL A 166 17.53 -8.98 19.26
C VAL A 166 18.38 -8.00 18.44
N PRO A 167 18.49 -8.17 17.12
CA PRO A 167 19.18 -7.19 16.28
C PRO A 167 18.57 -5.81 16.44
N ASP A 168 19.37 -4.77 16.56
CA ASP A 168 19.00 -3.37 16.84
C ASP A 168 17.89 -2.80 15.94
N ASN A 169 17.67 -3.41 14.78
CA ASN A 169 16.68 -2.96 13.80
C ASN A 169 15.32 -3.68 13.90
N TYR A 170 15.14 -4.66 14.77
CA TYR A 170 13.89 -5.40 14.94
C TYR A 170 13.13 -5.07 16.23
N GLY A 171 13.84 -4.56 17.24
CA GLY A 171 13.23 -4.11 18.48
C GLY A 171 13.00 -2.60 18.44
N TYR A 172 11.76 -2.17 18.33
CA TYR A 172 11.38 -0.77 18.49
C TYR A 172 10.24 -0.64 19.50
N SER A 173 10.26 0.42 20.26
CA SER A 173 9.13 0.89 21.04
C SER A 173 8.50 2.09 20.32
N HIS A 174 7.20 2.29 20.49
CA HIS A 174 6.57 3.51 20.00
C HIS A 174 7.14 4.69 20.80
N GLY A 175 7.38 5.80 20.12
CA GLY A 175 7.80 7.03 20.73
C GLY A 175 6.67 7.71 21.51
N ILE A 176 6.68 9.04 21.53
CA ILE A 176 5.73 9.86 22.31
C ILE A 176 4.32 9.89 21.66
N PHE A 177 4.15 9.31 20.46
CA PHE A 177 2.89 9.29 19.71
C PHE A 177 2.32 7.88 19.62
#